data_c3500dc3fdea29dc90a7da42cacb2baa
#
_entry.id   c3500dc3fdea29dc90a7da42cacb2baa
#
_cell.length_a   1.000
_cell.length_b   1.000
_cell.length_c   1.000
_cell.angle_alpha   90.00
_cell.angle_beta   90.00
_cell.angle_gamma   90.00
#
_symmetry.space_group_name_H-M   'P 1'
#
loop_
_entity.id
_entity.type
_entity.pdbx_description
1 polymer ?
#
loop_
_entity_poly.entity_id
_entity_poly.type
_entity_poly.pdbx_seq_one_letter_code
_entity_poly.pdbx_strand_id
1 'polypeptide(L)'
;MTHKKVWFITGAGRGMGADFARAVLTAGQQLVATGRDPERVTRVLGPSDALLAVKLDVTRRDDADAAVKAAVDRFGRIDVLVNNAASFEAGFFEELTPEQIDRQLGTSLIGPMNVTRAVLPVMRRQRSGHVISISSSAGLAAGADFMSAYGASKFGVEGWTEALRVEVAPLGIHTTIVNPGFFRTELLTEQSTSYAEPSIADYDERRAPLLEYWKAQNGRQSGDPAKLAQALLTIASQEPPPRRFIAGADAIGTAEQKIADLRADIESNRELSTSLDFDASSLQGTPS
;
A
#
# COMPACT_ATOMS: atom_id res chain seq x y z
N MET A 1 19.12 2.30 27.23
CA MET A 1 18.40 3.26 26.38
C MET A 1 17.92 2.51 25.16
N THR A 2 16.62 2.39 24.93
CA THR A 2 16.07 1.76 23.73
C THR A 2 16.48 2.58 22.52
N HIS A 3 17.10 1.93 21.55
CA HIS A 3 17.55 2.57 20.32
C HIS A 3 16.32 3.17 19.59
N LYS A 4 16.42 4.46 19.17
CA LYS A 4 15.38 5.10 18.35
C LYS A 4 15.37 4.45 16.97
N LYS A 5 14.21 3.94 16.53
CA LYS A 5 14.04 3.40 15.18
C LYS A 5 14.04 4.55 14.15
N VAL A 6 14.62 4.29 12.99
CA VAL A 6 14.56 5.18 11.82
C VAL A 6 13.43 4.70 10.90
N TRP A 7 12.42 5.54 10.74
CA TRP A 7 11.29 5.31 9.85
C TRP A 7 11.49 6.04 8.53
N PHE A 8 11.20 5.37 7.44
CA PHE A 8 11.19 5.94 6.09
C PHE A 8 9.76 5.87 5.54
N ILE A 9 9.10 7.02 5.34
CA ILE A 9 7.68 7.07 4.94
C ILE A 9 7.54 7.75 3.60
N THR A 10 6.90 7.07 2.64
CA THR A 10 6.61 7.65 1.33
C THR A 10 5.27 8.38 1.34
N GLY A 11 5.19 9.52 0.63
CA GLY A 11 3.95 10.30 0.56
C GLY A 11 3.57 10.98 1.88
N ALA A 12 4.56 11.45 2.66
CA ALA A 12 4.36 12.00 4.01
C ALA A 12 3.88 13.46 4.04
N GLY A 13 3.69 14.11 2.90
CA GLY A 13 3.30 15.53 2.81
C GLY A 13 1.79 15.80 2.93
N ARG A 14 0.94 14.77 3.09
CA ARG A 14 -0.52 14.88 3.24
C ARG A 14 -1.16 13.56 3.69
N GLY A 15 -2.47 13.63 4.03
CA GLY A 15 -3.30 12.45 4.33
C GLY A 15 -2.70 11.52 5.35
N MET A 16 -2.94 10.21 5.22
CA MET A 16 -2.42 9.18 6.15
C MET A 16 -0.90 9.24 6.32
N GLY A 17 -0.15 9.54 5.26
CA GLY A 17 1.31 9.63 5.36
C GLY A 17 1.77 10.73 6.32
N ALA A 18 1.08 11.86 6.35
CA ALA A 18 1.35 12.93 7.32
C ALA A 18 0.96 12.53 8.74
N ASP A 19 -0.13 11.78 8.92
CA ASP A 19 -0.55 11.28 10.23
C ASP A 19 0.42 10.23 10.76
N PHE A 20 0.88 9.30 9.92
CA PHE A 20 1.94 8.35 10.26
C PHE A 20 3.23 9.08 10.67
N ALA A 21 3.63 10.08 9.89
CA ALA A 21 4.82 10.88 10.15
C ALA A 21 4.74 11.62 11.50
N ARG A 22 3.60 12.25 11.80
CA ARG A 22 3.37 12.92 13.10
C ARG A 22 3.44 11.94 14.26
N ALA A 23 2.79 10.77 14.12
CA ALA A 23 2.80 9.74 15.16
C ALA A 23 4.22 9.25 15.46
N VAL A 24 5.03 9.01 14.42
CA VAL A 24 6.43 8.59 14.54
C VAL A 24 7.26 9.64 15.29
N LEU A 25 7.14 10.92 14.92
CA LEU A 25 7.85 12.01 15.59
C LEU A 25 7.39 12.18 17.06
N THR A 26 6.08 12.11 17.31
CA THR A 26 5.51 12.20 18.65
C THR A 26 5.97 11.04 19.55
N ALA A 27 6.19 9.85 18.98
CA ALA A 27 6.76 8.70 19.67
C ALA A 27 8.29 8.81 19.89
N GLY A 28 8.90 9.97 19.56
CA GLY A 28 10.32 10.23 19.76
C GLY A 28 11.25 9.45 18.84
N GLN A 29 10.74 8.88 17.76
CA GLN A 29 11.51 8.15 16.75
C GLN A 29 12.17 9.09 15.74
N GLN A 30 13.07 8.58 14.90
CA GLN A 30 13.68 9.31 13.77
C GLN A 30 12.87 9.05 12.50
N LEU A 31 12.74 10.09 11.66
CA LEU A 31 11.87 10.05 10.49
C LEU A 31 12.56 10.61 9.24
N VAL A 32 12.55 9.82 8.20
CA VAL A 32 12.75 10.26 6.81
C VAL A 32 11.37 10.35 6.17
N ALA A 33 10.87 11.56 6.01
CA ALA A 33 9.56 11.85 5.43
C ALA A 33 9.74 12.28 3.98
N THR A 34 9.12 11.57 3.04
CA THR A 34 9.36 11.83 1.63
C THR A 34 8.10 12.26 0.88
N GLY A 35 8.31 13.05 -0.16
CA GLY A 35 7.27 13.52 -1.06
C GLY A 35 7.88 14.22 -2.28
N ARG A 36 7.07 14.48 -3.31
CA ARG A 36 7.51 15.21 -4.51
C ARG A 36 7.92 16.66 -4.20
N ASP A 37 7.33 17.23 -3.14
CA ASP A 37 7.64 18.56 -2.61
C ASP A 37 8.09 18.42 -1.13
N PRO A 38 9.40 18.41 -0.85
CA PRO A 38 9.94 18.31 0.51
C PRO A 38 9.64 19.54 1.38
N GLU A 39 9.46 20.71 0.79
CA GLU A 39 9.07 21.91 1.54
C GLU A 39 7.66 21.77 2.10
N ARG A 40 6.72 21.20 1.33
CA ARG A 40 5.40 20.86 1.82
C ARG A 40 5.47 19.88 2.99
N VAL A 41 6.32 18.85 2.89
CA VAL A 41 6.53 17.90 4.00
C VAL A 41 6.98 18.64 5.26
N THR A 42 7.97 19.53 5.15
CA THR A 42 8.46 20.32 6.28
C THR A 42 7.39 21.26 6.84
N ARG A 43 6.61 21.93 5.98
CA ARG A 43 5.50 22.80 6.44
C ARG A 43 4.43 22.04 7.22
N VAL A 44 4.11 20.80 6.81
CA VAL A 44 3.06 19.98 7.42
C VAL A 44 3.50 19.36 8.74
N LEU A 45 4.77 18.98 8.87
CA LEU A 45 5.30 18.28 10.04
C LEU A 45 5.97 19.23 11.05
N GLY A 46 6.37 20.41 10.62
CA GLY A 46 7.17 21.35 11.42
C GLY A 46 8.66 20.95 11.47
N PRO A 47 9.51 21.86 11.95
CA PRO A 47 10.94 21.60 12.09
C PRO A 47 11.21 20.65 13.27
N SER A 48 12.14 19.69 13.08
CA SER A 48 12.58 18.78 14.12
C SER A 48 13.96 18.20 13.75
N ASP A 49 14.85 18.06 14.73
CA ASP A 49 16.14 17.37 14.55
C ASP A 49 15.98 15.88 14.24
N ALA A 50 14.83 15.30 14.59
CA ALA A 50 14.46 13.92 14.30
C ALA A 50 13.87 13.74 12.90
N LEU A 51 13.61 14.84 12.15
CA LEU A 51 13.01 14.83 10.81
C LEU A 51 14.07 15.10 9.74
N LEU A 52 14.05 14.28 8.69
CA LEU A 52 14.70 14.54 7.41
C LEU A 52 13.59 14.53 6.32
N ALA A 53 13.28 15.69 5.76
CA ALA A 53 12.37 15.81 4.62
C ALA A 53 13.17 15.65 3.31
N VAL A 54 12.76 14.71 2.45
CA VAL A 54 13.49 14.38 1.20
C VAL A 54 12.54 14.36 0.02
N LYS A 55 13.01 14.89 -1.12
CA LYS A 55 12.31 14.76 -2.39
C LYS A 55 12.31 13.29 -2.83
N LEU A 56 11.13 12.79 -3.17
CA LEU A 56 10.95 11.46 -3.73
C LEU A 56 9.70 11.40 -4.60
N ASP A 57 9.88 11.18 -5.88
CA ASP A 57 8.87 10.61 -6.76
C ASP A 57 9.08 9.09 -6.80
N VAL A 58 8.15 8.32 -6.26
CA VAL A 58 8.29 6.87 -6.13
C VAL A 58 8.37 6.16 -7.50
N THR A 59 7.92 6.80 -8.57
CA THR A 59 8.00 6.26 -9.92
C THR A 59 9.42 6.34 -10.50
N ARG A 60 10.29 7.15 -9.87
CA ARG A 60 11.67 7.38 -10.30
C ARG A 60 12.66 6.63 -9.41
N ARG A 61 13.36 5.67 -9.99
CA ARG A 61 14.36 4.87 -9.24
C ARG A 61 15.48 5.72 -8.66
N ASP A 62 16.00 6.67 -9.46
CA ASP A 62 17.07 7.55 -9.03
C ASP A 62 16.69 8.40 -7.81
N ASP A 63 15.42 8.85 -7.73
CA ASP A 63 14.91 9.56 -6.56
C ASP A 63 14.89 8.65 -5.33
N ALA A 64 14.53 7.36 -5.50
CA ALA A 64 14.53 6.39 -4.41
C ALA A 64 15.94 6.12 -3.88
N ASP A 65 16.92 5.92 -4.78
CA ASP A 65 18.32 5.72 -4.41
C ASP A 65 18.90 6.94 -3.69
N ALA A 66 18.62 8.15 -4.20
CA ALA A 66 19.06 9.40 -3.58
C ALA A 66 18.44 9.61 -2.19
N ALA A 67 17.14 9.30 -2.02
CA ALA A 67 16.46 9.44 -0.74
C ALA A 67 16.98 8.43 0.30
N VAL A 68 17.25 7.19 -0.10
CA VAL A 68 17.85 6.17 0.78
C VAL A 68 19.29 6.59 1.17
N LYS A 69 20.08 7.10 0.23
CA LYS A 69 21.39 7.62 0.54
C LYS A 69 21.33 8.74 1.58
N ALA A 70 20.45 9.72 1.41
CA ALA A 70 20.27 10.81 2.36
C ALA A 70 19.84 10.30 3.76
N ALA A 71 18.96 9.28 3.82
CA ALA A 71 18.56 8.63 5.07
C ALA A 71 19.76 8.00 5.80
N VAL A 72 20.60 7.27 5.07
CA VAL A 72 21.79 6.60 5.63
C VAL A 72 22.85 7.63 6.03
N ASP A 73 23.09 8.66 5.23
CA ASP A 73 24.03 9.75 5.56
C ASP A 73 23.62 10.48 6.87
N ARG A 74 22.32 10.64 7.11
CA ARG A 74 21.78 11.37 8.27
C ARG A 74 21.64 10.51 9.53
N PHE A 75 21.16 9.27 9.40
CA PHE A 75 20.77 8.44 10.53
C PHE A 75 21.51 7.10 10.61
N GLY A 76 22.30 6.74 9.59
CA GLY A 76 23.11 5.53 9.55
C GLY A 76 22.35 4.24 9.26
N ARG A 77 21.00 4.26 9.31
CA ARG A 77 20.14 3.08 9.20
C ARG A 77 18.72 3.38 8.73
N ILE A 78 17.98 2.34 8.38
CA ILE A 78 16.53 2.37 8.14
C ILE A 78 15.94 1.13 8.80
N ASP A 79 15.06 1.29 9.79
CA ASP A 79 14.45 0.19 10.53
C ASP A 79 13.06 -0.18 10.01
N VAL A 80 12.27 0.84 9.63
CA VAL A 80 10.90 0.65 9.13
C VAL A 80 10.73 1.45 7.85
N LEU A 81 10.34 0.77 6.77
CA LEU A 81 9.87 1.40 5.54
C LEU A 81 8.34 1.34 5.52
N VAL A 82 7.68 2.48 5.30
CA VAL A 82 6.23 2.57 5.06
C VAL A 82 6.00 3.01 3.61
N ASN A 83 5.62 2.08 2.76
CA ASN A 83 5.15 2.33 1.40
C ASN A 83 3.70 2.82 1.46
N ASN A 84 3.53 4.15 1.56
CA ASN A 84 2.21 4.78 1.69
C ASN A 84 1.82 5.60 0.45
N ALA A 85 2.76 6.09 -0.35
CA ALA A 85 2.45 6.88 -1.54
C ALA A 85 1.53 6.12 -2.49
N ALA A 86 0.41 6.75 -2.89
CA ALA A 86 -0.58 6.18 -3.78
C ALA A 86 -1.32 7.29 -4.56
N SER A 87 -1.98 6.91 -5.65
CA SER A 87 -2.92 7.70 -6.44
C SER A 87 -4.24 6.95 -6.58
N PHE A 88 -5.29 7.67 -7.01
CA PHE A 88 -6.57 7.08 -7.37
C PHE A 88 -7.03 7.64 -8.71
N GLU A 89 -6.95 6.81 -9.75
CA GLU A 89 -7.51 7.05 -11.07
C GLU A 89 -8.85 6.34 -11.14
N ALA A 90 -9.94 7.11 -11.14
CA ALA A 90 -11.31 6.61 -10.99
C ALA A 90 -12.09 6.75 -12.30
N GLY A 91 -12.72 5.68 -12.74
CA GLY A 91 -13.53 5.67 -13.97
C GLY A 91 -13.89 4.26 -14.40
N PHE A 92 -14.80 4.15 -15.35
CA PHE A 92 -14.99 2.89 -16.06
C PHE A 92 -13.71 2.53 -16.80
N PHE A 93 -13.36 1.24 -16.82
CA PHE A 93 -12.08 0.79 -17.35
C PHE A 93 -11.81 1.25 -18.78
N GLU A 94 -12.82 1.17 -19.65
CA GLU A 94 -12.70 1.59 -21.06
C GLU A 94 -12.56 3.10 -21.24
N GLU A 95 -12.91 3.91 -20.24
CA GLU A 95 -12.79 5.36 -20.28
C GLU A 95 -11.48 5.86 -19.66
N LEU A 96 -10.77 5.02 -18.89
CA LEU A 96 -9.44 5.34 -18.38
C LEU A 96 -8.44 5.34 -19.54
N THR A 97 -7.70 6.43 -19.70
CA THR A 97 -6.63 6.46 -20.70
C THR A 97 -5.46 5.53 -20.28
N PRO A 98 -4.67 5.03 -21.26
CA PRO A 98 -3.46 4.27 -20.93
C PRO A 98 -2.55 5.00 -19.94
N GLU A 99 -2.39 6.31 -20.06
CA GLU A 99 -1.55 7.13 -19.16
C GLU A 99 -2.13 7.19 -17.73
N GLN A 100 -3.46 7.16 -17.57
CA GLN A 100 -4.10 7.06 -16.26
C GLN A 100 -3.82 5.71 -15.61
N ILE A 101 -3.94 4.62 -16.37
CA ILE A 101 -3.61 3.27 -15.91
C ILE A 101 -2.13 3.19 -15.52
N ASP A 102 -1.23 3.72 -16.36
CA ASP A 102 0.20 3.75 -16.08
C ASP A 102 0.53 4.56 -14.83
N ARG A 103 -0.11 5.72 -14.63
CA ARG A 103 0.06 6.51 -13.39
C ARG A 103 -0.42 5.77 -12.16
N GLN A 104 -1.58 5.09 -12.24
CA GLN A 104 -2.12 4.29 -11.15
C GLN A 104 -1.16 3.17 -10.74
N LEU A 105 -0.74 2.36 -11.71
CA LEU A 105 0.18 1.24 -11.48
C LEU A 105 1.58 1.74 -11.12
N GLY A 106 2.06 2.75 -11.82
CA GLY A 106 3.36 3.36 -11.57
C GLY A 106 3.52 3.88 -10.14
N THR A 107 2.52 4.62 -9.65
CA THR A 107 2.57 5.20 -8.30
C THR A 107 2.26 4.17 -7.22
N SER A 108 1.19 3.36 -7.42
CA SER A 108 0.62 2.57 -6.32
C SER A 108 1.15 1.13 -6.25
N LEU A 109 1.86 0.64 -7.27
CA LEU A 109 2.46 -0.70 -7.32
C LEU A 109 3.97 -0.64 -7.59
N ILE A 110 4.38 -0.08 -8.73
CA ILE A 110 5.81 -0.06 -9.11
C ILE A 110 6.61 0.86 -8.18
N GLY A 111 5.99 1.97 -7.72
CA GLY A 111 6.61 2.89 -6.77
C GLY A 111 7.06 2.21 -5.46
N PRO A 112 6.17 1.51 -4.74
CA PRO A 112 6.55 0.67 -3.59
C PRO A 112 7.69 -0.30 -3.88
N MET A 113 7.69 -0.96 -5.05
CA MET A 113 8.76 -1.87 -5.47
C MET A 113 10.10 -1.14 -5.63
N ASN A 114 10.10 0.04 -6.28
CA ASN A 114 11.31 0.85 -6.48
C ASN A 114 11.93 1.26 -5.14
N VAL A 115 11.10 1.81 -4.23
CA VAL A 115 11.58 2.28 -2.92
C VAL A 115 12.07 1.10 -2.07
N THR A 116 11.32 0.01 -2.05
CA THR A 116 11.73 -1.19 -1.31
C THR A 116 13.04 -1.74 -1.83
N ARG A 117 13.21 -1.81 -3.17
CA ARG A 117 14.46 -2.25 -3.80
C ARG A 117 15.65 -1.40 -3.37
N ALA A 118 15.49 -0.08 -3.25
CA ALA A 118 16.55 0.82 -2.78
C ALA A 118 16.86 0.64 -1.28
N VAL A 119 15.83 0.37 -0.45
CA VAL A 119 15.97 0.20 1.02
C VAL A 119 16.53 -1.17 1.40
N LEU A 120 16.18 -2.24 0.69
CA LEU A 120 16.57 -3.62 1.03
C LEU A 120 18.08 -3.82 1.23
N PRO A 121 19.01 -3.25 0.44
CA PRO A 121 20.44 -3.37 0.70
C PRO A 121 20.85 -2.85 2.07
N VAL A 122 20.19 -1.80 2.59
CA VAL A 122 20.45 -1.26 3.92
C VAL A 122 19.98 -2.24 4.99
N MET A 123 18.71 -2.67 4.93
CA MET A 123 18.13 -3.62 5.88
C MET A 123 18.86 -4.98 5.88
N ARG A 124 19.28 -5.45 4.70
CA ARG A 124 20.05 -6.70 4.56
C ARG A 124 21.41 -6.63 5.27
N ARG A 125 22.13 -5.51 5.16
CA ARG A 125 23.38 -5.32 5.92
C ARG A 125 23.14 -5.24 7.41
N GLN A 126 22.01 -4.65 7.83
CA GLN A 126 21.58 -4.58 9.23
C GLN A 126 21.17 -5.95 9.80
N ARG A 127 20.80 -6.93 8.94
CA ARG A 127 20.17 -8.19 9.31
C ARG A 127 18.87 -7.96 10.10
N SER A 128 18.23 -6.85 9.85
CA SER A 128 16.96 -6.45 10.47
C SER A 128 16.27 -5.39 9.63
N GLY A 129 14.94 -5.36 9.66
CA GLY A 129 14.13 -4.36 8.99
C GLY A 129 12.67 -4.75 8.96
N HIS A 130 11.81 -3.78 8.72
CA HIS A 130 10.37 -4.00 8.57
C HIS A 130 9.83 -3.18 7.40
N VAL A 131 9.33 -3.85 6.37
CA VAL A 131 8.66 -3.23 5.23
C VAL A 131 7.15 -3.30 5.44
N ILE A 132 6.50 -2.16 5.57
CA ILE A 132 5.06 -2.02 5.71
C ILE A 132 4.49 -1.46 4.40
N SER A 133 3.64 -2.23 3.74
CA SER A 133 2.98 -1.83 2.49
C SER A 133 1.52 -1.45 2.78
N ILE A 134 1.15 -0.19 2.52
CA ILE A 134 -0.23 0.26 2.65
C ILE A 134 -1.01 -0.15 1.40
N SER A 135 -1.75 -1.24 1.53
CA SER A 135 -2.68 -1.73 0.53
C SER A 135 -4.05 -1.04 0.69
N SER A 136 -5.13 -1.77 0.70
CA SER A 136 -6.51 -1.33 0.88
C SER A 136 -7.39 -2.56 1.11
N SER A 137 -8.61 -2.39 1.61
CA SER A 137 -9.68 -3.40 1.47
C SER A 137 -9.91 -3.76 0.00
N ALA A 138 -9.68 -2.83 -0.94
CA ALA A 138 -9.70 -3.06 -2.39
C ALA A 138 -8.58 -3.97 -2.90
N GLY A 139 -7.57 -4.27 -2.11
CA GLY A 139 -6.58 -5.31 -2.40
C GLY A 139 -7.06 -6.72 -2.06
N LEU A 140 -8.19 -6.84 -1.34
CA LEU A 140 -8.83 -8.10 -0.99
C LEU A 140 -10.09 -8.34 -1.85
N ALA A 141 -10.89 -7.27 -2.06
CA ALA A 141 -12.08 -7.30 -2.91
C ALA A 141 -12.29 -5.90 -3.54
N ALA A 142 -12.30 -5.83 -4.85
CA ALA A 142 -12.44 -4.59 -5.64
C ALA A 142 -13.79 -4.56 -6.41
N GLY A 143 -14.86 -5.01 -5.78
CA GLY A 143 -16.19 -5.18 -6.38
C GLY A 143 -17.02 -3.90 -6.53
N ALA A 144 -16.43 -2.70 -6.59
CA ALA A 144 -17.13 -1.45 -6.82
C ALA A 144 -16.76 -0.84 -8.17
N ASP A 145 -17.69 -0.11 -8.77
CA ASP A 145 -17.44 0.65 -10.00
C ASP A 145 -16.34 1.69 -9.81
N PHE A 146 -15.64 2.04 -10.87
CA PHE A 146 -14.50 2.96 -10.92
C PHE A 146 -13.22 2.45 -10.24
N MET A 147 -13.17 1.19 -9.82
CA MET A 147 -12.08 0.64 -9.01
C MET A 147 -11.11 -0.26 -9.78
N SER A 148 -11.31 -0.49 -11.08
CA SER A 148 -10.56 -1.50 -11.84
C SER A 148 -9.04 -1.31 -11.81
N ALA A 149 -8.54 -0.13 -12.17
CA ALA A 149 -7.11 0.17 -12.15
C ALA A 149 -6.55 0.25 -10.72
N TYR A 150 -7.31 0.86 -9.79
CA TYR A 150 -6.93 0.93 -8.38
C TYR A 150 -6.87 -0.47 -7.74
N GLY A 151 -7.93 -1.27 -7.93
CA GLY A 151 -7.99 -2.66 -7.47
C GLY A 151 -6.80 -3.46 -7.99
N ALA A 152 -6.52 -3.40 -9.29
CA ALA A 152 -5.37 -4.06 -9.88
C ALA A 152 -4.05 -3.67 -9.19
N SER A 153 -3.84 -2.38 -8.91
CA SER A 153 -2.64 -1.92 -8.21
C SER A 153 -2.55 -2.46 -6.79
N LYS A 154 -3.67 -2.52 -6.04
CA LYS A 154 -3.69 -2.99 -4.65
C LYS A 154 -3.58 -4.52 -4.55
N PHE A 155 -4.23 -5.28 -5.42
CA PHE A 155 -4.00 -6.73 -5.53
C PHE A 155 -2.53 -7.03 -5.91
N GLY A 156 -1.93 -6.22 -6.80
CA GLY A 156 -0.52 -6.34 -7.12
C GLY A 156 0.39 -6.14 -5.91
N VAL A 157 0.10 -5.15 -5.05
CA VAL A 157 0.84 -4.93 -3.79
C VAL A 157 0.72 -6.13 -2.86
N GLU A 158 -0.47 -6.74 -2.76
CA GLU A 158 -0.70 -7.93 -1.95
C GLU A 158 0.21 -9.09 -2.38
N GLY A 159 0.07 -9.52 -3.65
CA GLY A 159 0.83 -10.65 -4.17
C GLY A 159 2.34 -10.41 -4.14
N TRP A 160 2.79 -9.21 -4.51
CA TRP A 160 4.19 -8.84 -4.44
C TRP A 160 4.74 -8.89 -3.00
N THR A 161 4.03 -8.30 -2.03
CA THR A 161 4.50 -8.27 -0.63
C THR A 161 4.50 -9.66 0.00
N GLU A 162 3.54 -10.52 -0.36
CA GLU A 162 3.53 -11.92 0.08
C GLU A 162 4.72 -12.72 -0.45
N ALA A 163 5.06 -12.56 -1.73
CA ALA A 163 6.22 -13.20 -2.34
C ALA A 163 7.52 -12.67 -1.72
N LEU A 164 7.66 -11.34 -1.61
CA LEU A 164 8.83 -10.69 -1.01
C LEU A 164 9.11 -11.19 0.41
N ARG A 165 8.08 -11.46 1.20
CA ARG A 165 8.23 -11.99 2.56
C ARG A 165 9.10 -13.23 2.62
N VAL A 166 8.87 -14.17 1.69
CA VAL A 166 9.63 -15.43 1.65
C VAL A 166 11.10 -15.15 1.33
N GLU A 167 11.37 -14.22 0.43
CA GLU A 167 12.72 -13.89 -0.02
C GLU A 167 13.55 -13.21 1.08
N VAL A 168 12.92 -12.33 1.89
CA VAL A 168 13.65 -11.47 2.84
C VAL A 168 13.65 -11.99 4.28
N ALA A 169 12.76 -12.91 4.62
CA ALA A 169 12.68 -13.48 5.98
C ALA A 169 14.02 -14.10 6.46
N PRO A 170 14.79 -14.85 5.63
CA PRO A 170 16.10 -15.38 6.03
C PRO A 170 17.13 -14.29 6.33
N LEU A 171 16.86 -13.05 5.94
CA LEU A 171 17.72 -11.89 6.17
C LEU A 171 17.34 -11.11 7.46
N GLY A 172 16.36 -11.61 8.24
CA GLY A 172 15.84 -10.93 9.42
C GLY A 172 14.96 -9.71 9.08
N ILE A 173 14.39 -9.67 7.87
CA ILE A 173 13.53 -8.57 7.41
C ILE A 173 12.08 -9.06 7.41
N HIS A 174 11.20 -8.32 8.06
CA HIS A 174 9.76 -8.58 8.10
C HIS A 174 9.00 -7.77 7.05
N THR A 175 7.85 -8.29 6.64
CA THR A 175 6.90 -7.54 5.81
C THR A 175 5.52 -7.59 6.44
N THR A 176 4.81 -6.46 6.42
CA THR A 176 3.41 -6.35 6.81
C THR A 176 2.61 -5.68 5.71
N ILE A 177 1.49 -6.28 5.34
CA ILE A 177 0.49 -5.64 4.50
C ILE A 177 -0.56 -5.02 5.41
N VAL A 178 -0.86 -3.75 5.23
CA VAL A 178 -1.95 -3.06 5.91
C VAL A 178 -3.10 -2.87 4.93
N ASN A 179 -4.30 -3.29 5.29
CA ASN A 179 -5.52 -3.17 4.49
C ASN A 179 -6.48 -2.18 5.16
N PRO A 180 -6.32 -0.86 4.95
CA PRO A 180 -7.30 0.09 5.43
C PRO A 180 -8.62 -0.04 4.67
N GLY A 181 -9.73 0.10 5.40
CA GLY A 181 -11.03 0.40 4.83
C GLY A 181 -11.16 1.89 4.48
N PHE A 182 -12.33 2.46 4.69
CA PHE A 182 -12.60 3.87 4.41
C PHE A 182 -12.10 4.76 5.55
N PHE A 183 -10.88 5.25 5.43
CA PHE A 183 -10.28 6.24 6.35
C PHE A 183 -10.44 7.66 5.80
N ARG A 184 -10.73 8.62 6.70
CA ARG A 184 -10.90 10.03 6.35
C ARG A 184 -9.58 10.68 5.97
N THR A 185 -9.28 10.69 4.68
CA THR A 185 -8.05 11.23 4.10
C THR A 185 -8.37 12.14 2.93
N GLU A 186 -7.34 12.81 2.41
CA GLU A 186 -7.45 13.62 1.19
C GLU A 186 -7.50 12.76 -0.10
N LEU A 187 -7.62 11.43 -0.03
CA LEU A 187 -7.58 10.59 -1.23
C LEU A 187 -8.70 10.93 -2.22
N LEU A 188 -9.91 11.19 -1.72
CA LEU A 188 -11.10 11.51 -2.54
C LEU A 188 -11.25 13.00 -2.87
N THR A 189 -10.23 13.83 -2.65
CA THR A 189 -10.23 15.21 -3.11
C THR A 189 -9.84 15.28 -4.58
N GLU A 190 -10.27 16.35 -5.29
CA GLU A 190 -9.90 16.60 -6.68
C GLU A 190 -8.38 16.69 -6.92
N GLN A 191 -7.61 17.01 -5.87
CA GLN A 191 -6.15 17.02 -5.95
C GLN A 191 -5.50 15.63 -5.90
N SER A 192 -6.23 14.62 -5.46
CA SER A 192 -5.72 13.26 -5.21
C SER A 192 -6.37 12.21 -6.09
N THR A 193 -7.61 12.42 -6.51
CA THR A 193 -8.35 11.56 -7.43
C THR A 193 -8.44 12.22 -8.80
N SER A 194 -8.06 11.49 -9.83
CA SER A 194 -8.27 11.86 -11.23
C SER A 194 -9.40 11.01 -11.77
N TYR A 195 -10.43 11.65 -12.29
CA TYR A 195 -11.57 10.96 -12.91
C TYR A 195 -11.35 10.83 -14.41
N ALA A 196 -11.80 9.70 -14.98
CA ALA A 196 -11.85 9.53 -16.42
C ALA A 196 -12.81 10.55 -17.06
N GLU A 197 -12.45 11.05 -18.24
CA GLU A 197 -13.36 11.89 -19.02
C GLU A 197 -14.45 11.03 -19.67
N PRO A 198 -15.73 11.46 -19.65
CA PRO A 198 -16.82 10.74 -20.28
C PRO A 198 -16.58 10.56 -21.79
N SER A 199 -16.62 9.31 -22.26
CA SER A 199 -16.35 9.02 -23.67
C SER A 199 -17.28 7.97 -24.29
N ILE A 200 -18.01 7.21 -23.46
CA ILE A 200 -18.85 6.07 -23.90
C ILE A 200 -20.27 6.28 -23.39
N ALA A 201 -21.21 6.42 -24.33
CA ALA A 201 -22.61 6.73 -24.01
C ALA A 201 -23.31 5.62 -23.20
N ASP A 202 -22.90 4.36 -23.38
CA ASP A 202 -23.47 3.22 -22.65
C ASP A 202 -23.25 3.30 -21.11
N TYR A 203 -22.31 4.15 -20.67
CA TYR A 203 -22.05 4.38 -19.24
C TYR A 203 -22.74 5.62 -18.67
N ASP A 204 -23.40 6.46 -19.48
CA ASP A 204 -23.92 7.78 -19.06
C ASP A 204 -24.91 7.68 -17.91
N GLU A 205 -25.88 6.77 -17.97
CA GLU A 205 -26.88 6.61 -16.92
C GLU A 205 -26.28 6.19 -15.57
N ARG A 206 -25.18 5.42 -15.59
CA ARG A 206 -24.50 4.94 -14.39
C ARG A 206 -23.48 5.94 -13.85
N ARG A 207 -22.90 6.76 -14.71
CA ARG A 207 -21.78 7.64 -14.39
C ARG A 207 -22.15 8.72 -13.37
N ALA A 208 -23.22 9.45 -13.60
CA ALA A 208 -23.60 10.58 -12.77
C ALA A 208 -23.85 10.18 -11.31
N PRO A 209 -24.66 9.16 -11.00
CA PRO A 209 -24.85 8.69 -9.62
C PRO A 209 -23.54 8.19 -8.97
N LEU A 210 -22.65 7.54 -9.72
CA LEU A 210 -21.37 7.06 -9.22
C LEU A 210 -20.42 8.20 -8.86
N LEU A 211 -20.32 9.22 -9.70
CA LEU A 211 -19.51 10.41 -9.41
C LEU A 211 -20.03 11.14 -8.17
N GLU A 212 -21.36 11.31 -8.05
CA GLU A 212 -21.97 11.90 -6.85
C GLU A 212 -21.67 11.07 -5.60
N TYR A 213 -21.80 9.73 -5.70
CA TYR A 213 -21.49 8.83 -4.60
C TYR A 213 -20.03 9.01 -4.14
N TRP A 214 -19.07 8.91 -5.05
CA TRP A 214 -17.65 9.01 -4.70
C TRP A 214 -17.28 10.39 -4.13
N LYS A 215 -17.80 11.47 -4.71
CA LYS A 215 -17.59 12.82 -4.19
C LYS A 215 -18.22 13.01 -2.81
N ALA A 216 -19.41 12.44 -2.59
CA ALA A 216 -20.11 12.52 -1.31
C ALA A 216 -19.43 11.74 -0.18
N GLN A 217 -18.58 10.75 -0.50
CA GLN A 217 -17.80 10.03 0.51
C GLN A 217 -16.68 10.87 1.13
N ASN A 218 -16.22 11.93 0.44
CA ASN A 218 -15.15 12.79 0.96
C ASN A 218 -15.55 13.46 2.28
N GLY A 219 -14.75 13.25 3.33
CA GLY A 219 -15.00 13.77 4.68
C GLY A 219 -16.01 12.97 5.52
N ARG A 220 -16.68 11.95 4.92
CA ARG A 220 -17.68 11.09 5.61
C ARG A 220 -17.15 9.71 5.97
N GLN A 221 -15.91 9.41 5.61
CA GLN A 221 -15.29 8.13 5.93
C GLN A 221 -15.24 7.93 7.46
N SER A 222 -15.54 6.71 7.91
CA SER A 222 -15.63 6.36 9.34
C SER A 222 -14.27 6.17 10.03
N GLY A 223 -13.25 5.79 9.27
CA GLY A 223 -11.92 5.52 9.80
C GLY A 223 -11.18 6.79 10.19
N ASP A 224 -10.56 6.77 11.36
CA ASP A 224 -9.71 7.84 11.90
C ASP A 224 -8.24 7.56 11.55
N PRO A 225 -7.61 8.36 10.66
CA PRO A 225 -6.23 8.14 10.26
C PRO A 225 -5.22 8.31 11.41
N ALA A 226 -5.52 9.12 12.43
CA ALA A 226 -4.65 9.24 13.60
C ALA A 226 -4.65 7.96 14.43
N LYS A 227 -5.79 7.28 14.57
CA LYS A 227 -5.87 5.96 15.23
C LYS A 227 -5.13 4.89 14.42
N LEU A 228 -5.23 4.93 13.09
CA LEU A 228 -4.47 4.02 12.24
C LEU A 228 -2.96 4.26 12.39
N ALA A 229 -2.53 5.51 12.53
CA ALA A 229 -1.13 5.86 12.77
C ALA A 229 -0.60 5.26 14.09
N GLN A 230 -1.40 5.31 15.16
CA GLN A 230 -1.04 4.66 16.44
C GLN A 230 -1.02 3.13 16.30
N ALA A 231 -1.98 2.54 15.58
CA ALA A 231 -1.97 1.10 15.30
C ALA A 231 -0.70 0.70 14.51
N LEU A 232 -0.25 1.53 13.56
CA LEU A 232 0.97 1.28 12.80
C LEU A 232 2.22 1.22 13.71
N LEU A 233 2.34 2.12 14.67
CA LEU A 233 3.41 2.06 15.68
C LEU A 233 3.33 0.79 16.51
N THR A 234 2.13 0.40 16.91
CA THR A 234 1.89 -0.81 17.69
C THR A 234 2.32 -2.06 16.93
N ILE A 235 1.85 -2.25 15.69
CA ILE A 235 2.23 -3.43 14.89
C ILE A 235 3.72 -3.46 14.54
N ALA A 236 4.34 -2.30 14.37
CA ALA A 236 5.79 -2.23 14.12
C ALA A 236 6.65 -2.49 15.36
N SER A 237 6.04 -2.54 16.54
CA SER A 237 6.72 -2.88 17.82
C SER A 237 6.55 -4.36 18.20
N GLN A 238 5.67 -5.10 17.53
CA GLN A 238 5.44 -6.52 17.81
C GLN A 238 6.61 -7.40 17.30
N GLU A 239 6.86 -8.50 18.00
CA GLU A 239 7.91 -9.46 17.67
C GLU A 239 7.35 -10.90 17.70
N PRO A 240 7.15 -11.56 16.54
CA PRO A 240 7.25 -10.99 15.20
C PRO A 240 6.07 -10.05 14.87
N PRO A 241 6.25 -9.09 13.95
CA PRO A 241 5.14 -8.25 13.50
C PRO A 241 4.13 -9.06 12.68
N PRO A 242 2.86 -8.63 12.62
CA PRO A 242 1.84 -9.35 11.87
C PRO A 242 2.14 -9.33 10.36
N ARG A 243 1.84 -10.44 9.70
CA ARG A 243 1.97 -10.53 8.24
C ARG A 243 0.97 -9.63 7.51
N ARG A 244 -0.21 -9.45 8.11
CA ARG A 244 -1.32 -8.66 7.58
C ARG A 244 -2.04 -7.98 8.74
N PHE A 245 -2.47 -6.75 8.52
CA PHE A 245 -3.30 -5.98 9.44
C PHE A 245 -4.49 -5.39 8.68
N ILE A 246 -5.67 -5.96 8.90
CA ILE A 246 -6.93 -5.46 8.33
C ILE A 246 -7.43 -4.36 9.25
N ALA A 247 -7.52 -3.14 8.74
CA ALA A 247 -7.75 -1.94 9.53
C ALA A 247 -9.13 -1.34 9.25
N GLY A 248 -10.01 -1.37 10.24
CA GLY A 248 -11.37 -0.86 10.19
C GLY A 248 -12.42 -1.98 10.12
N ALA A 249 -13.58 -1.73 10.71
CA ALA A 249 -14.68 -2.70 10.74
C ALA A 249 -15.21 -3.03 9.34
N ASP A 250 -15.24 -2.03 8.46
CA ASP A 250 -15.61 -2.17 7.05
C ASP A 250 -14.62 -3.06 6.28
N ALA A 251 -13.31 -2.89 6.53
CA ALA A 251 -12.29 -3.73 5.92
C ALA A 251 -12.37 -5.19 6.43
N ILE A 252 -12.68 -5.39 7.71
CA ILE A 252 -12.90 -6.73 8.27
C ILE A 252 -14.10 -7.38 7.59
N GLY A 253 -15.25 -6.68 7.48
CA GLY A 253 -16.43 -7.21 6.78
C GLY A 253 -16.14 -7.54 5.30
N THR A 254 -15.37 -6.71 4.59
CA THR A 254 -14.92 -6.98 3.21
C THR A 254 -14.08 -8.26 3.14
N ALA A 255 -13.15 -8.45 4.07
CA ALA A 255 -12.30 -9.64 4.11
C ALA A 255 -13.12 -10.91 4.41
N GLU A 256 -14.02 -10.86 5.37
CA GLU A 256 -14.90 -11.98 5.73
C GLU A 256 -15.81 -12.38 4.57
N GLN A 257 -16.41 -11.40 3.88
CA GLN A 257 -17.21 -11.65 2.68
C GLN A 257 -16.38 -12.31 1.58
N LYS A 258 -15.18 -11.80 1.30
CA LYS A 258 -14.28 -12.40 0.29
C LYS A 258 -13.92 -13.85 0.63
N ILE A 259 -13.70 -14.17 1.89
CA ILE A 259 -13.46 -15.56 2.33
C ILE A 259 -14.68 -16.43 2.06
N ALA A 260 -15.90 -15.93 2.35
CA ALA A 260 -17.12 -16.65 2.09
C ALA A 260 -17.34 -16.91 0.59
N ASP A 261 -17.13 -15.89 -0.25
CA ASP A 261 -17.26 -15.98 -1.70
C ASP A 261 -16.29 -17.03 -2.28
N LEU A 262 -15.00 -16.98 -1.89
CA LEU A 262 -14.01 -17.96 -2.33
C LEU A 262 -14.34 -19.39 -1.90
N ARG A 263 -14.92 -19.58 -0.70
CA ARG A 263 -15.37 -20.90 -0.26
C ARG A 263 -16.53 -21.39 -1.12
N ALA A 264 -17.50 -20.53 -1.44
CA ALA A 264 -18.61 -20.88 -2.31
C ALA A 264 -18.13 -21.25 -3.73
N ASP A 265 -17.18 -20.49 -4.30
CA ASP A 265 -16.58 -20.78 -5.61
C ASP A 265 -15.85 -22.12 -5.62
N ILE A 266 -15.11 -22.45 -4.56
CA ILE A 266 -14.45 -23.76 -4.42
C ILE A 266 -15.48 -24.89 -4.36
N GLU A 267 -16.52 -24.75 -3.54
CA GLU A 267 -17.54 -25.81 -3.41
C GLU A 267 -18.31 -26.03 -4.71
N SER A 268 -18.68 -24.95 -5.41
CA SER A 268 -19.42 -25.06 -6.68
C SER A 268 -18.66 -25.74 -7.81
N ASN A 269 -17.34 -25.77 -7.73
CA ASN A 269 -16.47 -26.33 -8.78
C ASN A 269 -15.57 -27.49 -8.28
N ARG A 270 -15.74 -27.93 -7.04
CA ARG A 270 -14.83 -28.89 -6.38
C ARG A 270 -14.60 -30.17 -7.18
N GLU A 271 -15.68 -30.82 -7.63
CA GLU A 271 -15.60 -32.07 -8.37
C GLU A 271 -14.81 -31.93 -9.68
N LEU A 272 -15.16 -30.89 -10.47
CA LEU A 272 -14.41 -30.59 -11.72
C LEU A 272 -12.97 -30.24 -11.43
N SER A 273 -12.69 -29.40 -10.44
CA SER A 273 -11.33 -28.97 -10.10
C SER A 273 -10.44 -30.12 -9.65
N THR A 274 -10.97 -31.06 -8.87
CA THR A 274 -10.20 -32.25 -8.41
C THR A 274 -10.01 -33.29 -9.51
N SER A 275 -10.84 -33.29 -10.57
CA SER A 275 -10.69 -34.21 -11.70
C SER A 275 -9.55 -33.84 -12.65
N LEU A 276 -8.87 -32.69 -12.44
CA LEU A 276 -7.78 -32.21 -13.29
C LEU A 276 -6.42 -32.84 -12.98
N ASP A 277 -6.31 -33.62 -11.90
CA ASP A 277 -5.09 -34.30 -11.54
C ASP A 277 -4.84 -35.50 -12.49
N PHE A 278 -3.57 -35.83 -12.71
CA PHE A 278 -3.25 -37.05 -13.44
C PHE A 278 -3.73 -38.27 -12.68
N ASP A 279 -4.25 -39.28 -13.40
CA ASP A 279 -4.58 -40.56 -12.78
C ASP A 279 -3.31 -41.19 -12.14
N ALA A 280 -3.46 -41.76 -10.95
CA ALA A 280 -2.36 -42.34 -10.19
C ALA A 280 -1.54 -43.38 -10.99
N SER A 281 -2.17 -44.02 -12.01
CA SER A 281 -1.51 -44.95 -12.93
C SER A 281 -0.56 -44.28 -13.92
N SER A 282 -0.79 -42.99 -14.27
CA SER A 282 0.03 -42.21 -15.22
C SER A 282 1.34 -41.71 -14.59
N LEU A 283 1.41 -41.57 -13.26
CA LEU A 283 2.60 -41.13 -12.52
C LEU A 283 3.65 -42.22 -12.29
N GLN A 284 3.33 -43.49 -12.57
CA GLN A 284 4.24 -44.62 -12.39
C GLN A 284 5.15 -44.91 -13.58
N GLY A 285 5.08 -44.13 -14.66
CA GLY A 285 5.74 -44.35 -15.94
C GLY A 285 6.93 -43.45 -16.28
N THR A 286 7.50 -42.68 -15.38
CA THR A 286 8.70 -41.87 -15.67
C THR A 286 9.94 -42.68 -15.32
N PRO A 287 10.72 -43.17 -16.34
CA PRO A 287 12.00 -43.81 -16.05
C PRO A 287 12.98 -42.78 -15.50
N SER A 288 13.71 -43.16 -14.46
CA SER A 288 14.84 -42.45 -13.85
C SER A 288 15.96 -42.13 -14.83
#